data_499105ff3fcb720cbd97c4b4cdfa9aa0
#
_entry.id   499105ff3fcb720cbd97c4b4cdfa9aa0
#
_cell.length_a   1.000
_cell.length_b   1.000
_cell.length_c   1.000
_cell.angle_alpha   90.00
_cell.angle_beta   90.00
_cell.angle_gamma   90.00
#
_symmetry.space_group_name_H-M   'P 1'
#
loop_
_entity.id
_entity.type
_entity.pdbx_description
1 polymer ?
#
loop_
_entity_poly.entity_id
_entity_poly.type
_entity_poly.pdbx_seq_one_letter_code
_entity_poly.pdbx_strand_id
1 'polypeptide(L)'
;VAGAPESNLAAVIHTSQGDYRALVGRGLIAHLGDEARNAGLQGKAFLIADEAVFRVCVRPVQESMEAAGFETHVLVLQSGETTKNLDKIRDIYAWLARLRAERQDVVLAVGGGVMGDAAGFAAATYRRGVPFIQVPTTLASMVDASLGGKVAVNLPEGKNLVGAFHQPKLVLSDIDTLKTLPDREMAAGWAEAIKHGLILDPDLLSTFETEADRLSNIEDDLVVDVIRRSVAIKADVVSADEFETGDTRVLLNYGHTIGHALESVSEYGQFLHGEAVSIGMMGAARICRDLGLITDELIDRQRAVLERYNLPTSAPGMDVGAVFEATKSDKKSAGGAIRWVVLEGSGKSSTRNDVPDDIVRSAIASLVG
;
A
#
# COMPACT_ATOMS: atom_id res chain seq x y z
N VAL A 1 -13.69 17.64 -23.36
CA VAL A 1 -13.47 17.49 -21.93
C VAL A 1 -11.99 17.29 -21.75
N ALA A 2 -11.32 18.19 -21.01
CA ALA A 2 -9.89 18.11 -20.83
C ALA A 2 -9.62 17.27 -19.56
N GLY A 3 -9.25 16.01 -19.75
CA GLY A 3 -8.73 15.17 -18.67
C GLY A 3 -7.43 15.72 -18.05
N ALA A 4 -6.92 15.04 -17.02
CA ALA A 4 -5.63 15.39 -16.44
C ALA A 4 -4.53 15.37 -17.53
N PRO A 5 -3.54 16.28 -17.46
CA PRO A 5 -2.42 16.27 -18.40
C PRO A 5 -1.74 14.89 -18.45
N GLU A 6 -1.28 14.47 -19.63
CA GLU A 6 -0.53 13.20 -19.78
C GLU A 6 0.72 13.14 -18.89
N SER A 7 1.27 14.30 -18.51
CA SER A 7 2.36 14.42 -17.55
C SER A 7 2.03 13.87 -16.16
N ASN A 8 0.76 13.64 -15.82
CA ASN A 8 0.34 13.06 -14.54
C ASN A 8 0.20 11.54 -14.57
N LEU A 9 0.36 10.90 -15.73
CA LEU A 9 0.36 9.45 -15.83
C LEU A 9 1.65 8.90 -15.19
N ALA A 10 1.51 8.17 -14.10
CA ALA A 10 2.63 7.47 -13.47
C ALA A 10 2.86 6.10 -14.11
N ALA A 11 1.79 5.35 -14.38
CA ALA A 11 1.87 4.05 -15.01
C ALA A 11 0.54 3.63 -15.65
N VAL A 12 0.61 2.67 -16.57
CA VAL A 12 -0.51 1.83 -17.00
C VAL A 12 -0.25 0.44 -16.44
N ILE A 13 -1.19 -0.10 -15.69
CA ILE A 13 -1.08 -1.42 -15.10
C ILE A 13 -1.85 -2.42 -15.98
N HIS A 14 -1.14 -3.45 -16.47
CA HIS A 14 -1.70 -4.49 -17.31
C HIS A 14 -2.18 -5.67 -16.47
N THR A 15 -3.46 -6.03 -16.63
CA THR A 15 -4.06 -7.11 -15.82
C THR A 15 -5.01 -7.97 -16.65
N SER A 16 -5.33 -9.15 -16.13
CA SER A 16 -6.32 -10.05 -16.72
C SER A 16 -7.74 -9.48 -16.74
N GLN A 17 -8.03 -8.48 -15.90
CA GLN A 17 -9.31 -7.78 -15.85
C GLN A 17 -9.36 -6.51 -16.70
N GLY A 18 -8.33 -6.28 -17.52
CA GLY A 18 -8.10 -5.11 -18.34
C GLY A 18 -7.11 -4.13 -17.73
N ASP A 19 -6.61 -3.24 -18.58
CA ASP A 19 -5.64 -2.24 -18.18
C ASP A 19 -6.29 -1.09 -17.42
N TYR A 20 -5.55 -0.48 -16.49
CA TYR A 20 -5.98 0.75 -15.82
C TYR A 20 -4.81 1.71 -15.61
N ARG A 21 -5.15 3.00 -15.48
CA ARG A 21 -4.19 4.08 -15.31
C ARG A 21 -3.99 4.39 -13.83
N ALA A 22 -2.74 4.62 -13.43
CA ALA A 22 -2.38 5.23 -12.17
C ALA A 22 -1.89 6.67 -12.44
N LEU A 23 -2.63 7.64 -11.91
CA LEU A 23 -2.34 9.05 -12.03
C LEU A 23 -1.78 9.57 -10.70
N VAL A 24 -0.72 10.38 -10.78
CA VAL A 24 -0.08 11.01 -9.61
C VAL A 24 0.24 12.47 -9.94
N GLY A 25 -0.25 13.39 -9.14
CA GLY A 25 -0.01 14.82 -9.35
C GLY A 25 -0.72 15.67 -8.31
N ARG A 26 -0.73 16.99 -8.53
CA ARG A 26 -1.40 17.94 -7.66
C ARG A 26 -2.73 18.39 -8.26
N GLY A 27 -3.73 18.61 -7.42
CA GLY A 27 -5.06 19.09 -7.82
C GLY A 27 -5.83 18.10 -8.72
N LEU A 28 -5.46 16.82 -8.74
CA LEU A 28 -6.04 15.84 -9.64
C LEU A 28 -7.49 15.50 -9.32
N ILE A 29 -7.92 15.68 -8.07
CA ILE A 29 -9.32 15.43 -7.68
C ILE A 29 -10.29 16.27 -8.53
N ALA A 30 -9.90 17.47 -8.94
CA ALA A 30 -10.71 18.31 -9.81
C ALA A 30 -11.01 17.67 -11.20
N HIS A 31 -10.19 16.75 -11.64
CA HIS A 31 -10.31 16.04 -12.93
C HIS A 31 -10.84 14.60 -12.79
N LEU A 32 -11.14 14.15 -11.56
CA LEU A 32 -11.51 12.76 -11.29
C LEU A 32 -12.73 12.30 -12.10
N GLY A 33 -13.75 13.14 -12.20
CA GLY A 33 -14.96 12.83 -12.96
C GLY A 33 -14.69 12.62 -14.46
N ASP A 34 -13.86 13.48 -15.05
CA ASP A 34 -13.44 13.35 -16.45
C ASP A 34 -12.60 12.10 -16.66
N GLU A 35 -11.66 11.82 -15.76
CA GLU A 35 -10.85 10.60 -15.82
C GLU A 35 -11.69 9.32 -15.62
N ALA A 36 -12.73 9.37 -14.79
CA ALA A 36 -13.70 8.28 -14.67
C ALA A 36 -14.45 8.04 -16.00
N ARG A 37 -14.87 9.11 -16.71
CA ARG A 37 -15.48 9.01 -18.04
C ARG A 37 -14.47 8.46 -19.07
N ASN A 38 -13.22 8.92 -19.04
CA ASN A 38 -12.15 8.43 -19.91
C ASN A 38 -11.87 6.92 -19.67
N ALA A 39 -12.04 6.44 -18.43
CA ALA A 39 -12.00 5.02 -18.10
C ALA A 39 -13.26 4.22 -18.49
N GLY A 40 -14.22 4.85 -19.19
CA GLY A 40 -15.46 4.21 -19.66
C GLY A 40 -16.52 4.02 -18.58
N LEU A 41 -16.39 4.66 -17.43
CA LEU A 41 -17.34 4.53 -16.33
C LEU A 41 -18.59 5.39 -16.53
N GLN A 42 -19.71 4.90 -16.01
CA GLN A 42 -21.02 5.55 -16.15
C GLN A 42 -21.92 5.19 -14.97
N GLY A 43 -23.17 5.70 -14.98
CA GLY A 43 -24.15 5.41 -13.93
C GLY A 43 -23.99 6.29 -12.71
N LYS A 44 -24.25 5.73 -11.53
CA LYS A 44 -24.12 6.39 -10.24
C LYS A 44 -22.71 6.19 -9.67
N ALA A 45 -22.28 7.13 -8.83
CA ALA A 45 -21.02 7.07 -8.13
C ALA A 45 -21.25 6.96 -6.59
N PHE A 46 -20.78 5.87 -6.01
CA PHE A 46 -20.93 5.55 -4.60
C PHE A 46 -19.60 5.79 -3.89
N LEU A 47 -19.48 6.94 -3.24
CA LEU A 47 -18.27 7.35 -2.51
C LEU A 47 -18.28 6.71 -1.13
N ILE A 48 -17.30 5.87 -0.83
CA ILE A 48 -17.06 5.31 0.49
C ILE A 48 -15.80 5.98 1.02
N ALA A 49 -15.95 6.80 2.05
CA ALA A 49 -14.91 7.72 2.48
C ALA A 49 -14.52 7.51 3.95
N ASP A 50 -13.25 7.70 4.23
CA ASP A 50 -12.71 7.74 5.57
C ASP A 50 -13.11 9.06 6.27
N GLU A 51 -13.56 8.97 7.53
CA GLU A 51 -13.96 10.12 8.34
C GLU A 51 -12.82 11.16 8.46
N ALA A 52 -11.57 10.73 8.55
CA ALA A 52 -10.41 11.62 8.67
C ALA A 52 -10.27 12.59 7.50
N VAL A 53 -10.62 12.15 6.28
CA VAL A 53 -10.49 12.96 5.06
C VAL A 53 -11.82 13.53 4.56
N PHE A 54 -12.91 13.28 5.28
CA PHE A 54 -14.25 13.71 4.86
C PHE A 54 -14.32 15.20 4.51
N ARG A 55 -13.78 16.07 5.37
CA ARG A 55 -13.88 17.53 5.21
C ARG A 55 -13.03 18.07 4.06
N VAL A 56 -11.92 17.41 3.74
CA VAL A 56 -10.94 17.93 2.76
C VAL A 56 -11.03 17.27 1.40
N CYS A 57 -11.47 16.00 1.32
CA CYS A 57 -11.46 15.26 0.06
C CYS A 57 -12.85 14.96 -0.49
N VAL A 58 -13.85 14.67 0.36
CA VAL A 58 -15.12 14.13 -0.11
C VAL A 58 -15.90 15.12 -0.97
N ARG A 59 -15.98 16.38 -0.53
CA ARG A 59 -16.71 17.40 -1.30
C ARG A 59 -16.06 17.68 -2.66
N PRO A 60 -14.75 17.92 -2.78
CA PRO A 60 -14.09 18.04 -4.08
C PRO A 60 -14.27 16.82 -4.99
N VAL A 61 -14.18 15.60 -4.46
CA VAL A 61 -14.44 14.37 -5.21
C VAL A 61 -15.87 14.35 -5.73
N GLN A 62 -16.84 14.65 -4.88
CA GLN A 62 -18.25 14.70 -5.23
C GLN A 62 -18.53 15.73 -6.32
N GLU A 63 -18.06 16.96 -6.15
CA GLU A 63 -18.23 18.06 -7.12
C GLU A 63 -17.63 17.69 -8.48
N SER A 64 -16.45 17.07 -8.53
CA SER A 64 -15.81 16.60 -9.75
C SER A 64 -16.64 15.54 -10.46
N MET A 65 -17.14 14.53 -9.72
CA MET A 65 -17.97 13.46 -10.29
C MET A 65 -19.31 14.00 -10.79
N GLU A 66 -19.96 14.90 -10.06
CA GLU A 66 -21.22 15.53 -10.45
C GLU A 66 -21.05 16.42 -11.70
N ALA A 67 -19.95 17.16 -11.79
CA ALA A 67 -19.62 17.96 -12.98
C ALA A 67 -19.47 17.10 -14.25
N ALA A 68 -18.99 15.87 -14.09
CA ALA A 68 -18.92 14.88 -15.16
C ALA A 68 -20.23 14.11 -15.39
N GLY A 69 -21.32 14.48 -14.71
CA GLY A 69 -22.66 13.92 -14.89
C GLY A 69 -22.93 12.60 -14.17
N PHE A 70 -22.18 12.28 -13.09
CA PHE A 70 -22.53 11.18 -12.20
C PHE A 70 -23.53 11.63 -11.12
N GLU A 71 -24.52 10.80 -10.81
CA GLU A 71 -25.31 10.95 -9.59
C GLU A 71 -24.48 10.40 -8.41
N THR A 72 -24.20 11.22 -7.40
CA THR A 72 -23.30 10.84 -6.32
C THR A 72 -24.03 10.50 -5.02
N HIS A 73 -23.51 9.50 -4.31
CA HIS A 73 -23.96 9.11 -2.98
C HIS A 73 -22.73 8.94 -2.09
N VAL A 74 -22.79 9.38 -0.84
CA VAL A 74 -21.67 9.34 0.10
C VAL A 74 -21.99 8.49 1.31
N LEU A 75 -21.08 7.59 1.67
CA LEU A 75 -21.04 6.86 2.94
C LEU A 75 -19.71 7.16 3.63
N VAL A 76 -19.77 7.64 4.86
CA VAL A 76 -18.59 7.89 5.69
C VAL A 76 -18.43 6.76 6.68
N LEU A 77 -17.23 6.22 6.76
CA LEU A 77 -16.84 5.17 7.72
C LEU A 77 -15.81 5.72 8.70
N GLN A 78 -15.78 5.18 9.90
CA GLN A 78 -14.77 5.51 10.90
C GLN A 78 -13.38 5.13 10.40
N SER A 79 -12.39 5.94 10.77
CA SER A 79 -10.99 5.66 10.50
C SER A 79 -10.49 4.46 11.31
N GLY A 80 -9.45 3.80 10.78
CA GLY A 80 -8.71 2.76 11.48
C GLY A 80 -9.09 1.33 11.11
N GLU A 81 -8.19 0.42 11.46
CA GLU A 81 -8.21 -1.00 11.06
C GLU A 81 -9.46 -1.75 11.55
N THR A 82 -10.07 -1.31 12.64
CA THR A 82 -11.31 -1.89 13.19
C THR A 82 -12.51 -1.77 12.26
N THR A 83 -12.48 -0.86 11.28
CA THR A 83 -13.52 -0.71 10.26
C THR A 83 -13.41 -1.78 9.16
N LYS A 84 -12.28 -2.43 9.02
CA LYS A 84 -11.99 -3.43 7.99
C LYS A 84 -12.48 -4.82 8.38
N ASN A 85 -13.79 -5.03 8.50
CA ASN A 85 -14.42 -6.28 8.93
C ASN A 85 -15.73 -6.58 8.18
N LEU A 86 -16.22 -7.83 8.28
CA LEU A 86 -17.42 -8.30 7.57
C LEU A 86 -18.71 -7.57 7.99
N ASP A 87 -18.81 -7.09 9.23
CA ASP A 87 -20.00 -6.35 9.67
C ASP A 87 -20.11 -5.01 8.93
N LYS A 88 -18.99 -4.29 8.77
CA LYS A 88 -18.96 -3.06 7.98
C LYS A 88 -19.22 -3.31 6.50
N ILE A 89 -18.73 -4.41 5.95
CA ILE A 89 -19.07 -4.80 4.57
C ILE A 89 -20.57 -5.05 4.43
N ARG A 90 -21.21 -5.71 5.40
CA ARG A 90 -22.68 -5.86 5.41
C ARG A 90 -23.41 -4.51 5.43
N ASP A 91 -22.92 -3.54 6.21
CA ASP A 91 -23.48 -2.18 6.25
C ASP A 91 -23.35 -1.48 4.88
N ILE A 92 -22.20 -1.62 4.21
CA ILE A 92 -21.99 -1.10 2.85
C ILE A 92 -22.98 -1.75 1.86
N TYR A 93 -23.15 -3.09 1.90
CA TYR A 93 -24.11 -3.77 1.01
C TYR A 93 -25.56 -3.28 1.24
N ALA A 94 -25.96 -3.11 2.49
CA ALA A 94 -27.28 -2.61 2.82
C ALA A 94 -27.49 -1.18 2.28
N TRP A 95 -26.48 -0.34 2.36
CA TRP A 95 -26.48 1.02 1.82
C TRP A 95 -26.60 1.02 0.30
N LEU A 96 -25.75 0.26 -0.41
CA LEU A 96 -25.77 0.13 -1.87
C LEU A 96 -27.15 -0.41 -2.34
N ALA A 97 -27.69 -1.40 -1.65
CA ALA A 97 -28.98 -2.00 -2.00
C ALA A 97 -30.16 -1.02 -1.82
N ARG A 98 -30.18 -0.24 -0.72
CA ARG A 98 -31.20 0.82 -0.50
C ARG A 98 -31.20 1.86 -1.61
N LEU A 99 -30.03 2.22 -2.11
CA LEU A 99 -29.84 3.20 -3.20
C LEU A 99 -29.95 2.58 -4.58
N ARG A 100 -30.29 1.27 -4.66
CA ARG A 100 -30.47 0.52 -5.89
C ARG A 100 -29.23 0.61 -6.79
N ALA A 101 -28.06 0.40 -6.21
CA ALA A 101 -26.81 0.33 -6.96
C ALA A 101 -26.85 -0.81 -7.97
N GLU A 102 -26.47 -0.52 -9.22
CA GLU A 102 -26.48 -1.44 -10.34
C GLU A 102 -25.06 -1.85 -10.75
N ARG A 103 -24.95 -2.82 -11.66
CA ARG A 103 -23.67 -3.43 -12.04
C ARG A 103 -22.75 -2.47 -12.81
N GLN A 104 -23.29 -1.48 -13.52
CA GLN A 104 -22.54 -0.45 -14.25
C GLN A 104 -22.14 0.75 -13.36
N ASP A 105 -22.70 0.85 -12.17
CA ASP A 105 -22.35 1.93 -11.24
C ASP A 105 -20.92 1.76 -10.71
N VAL A 106 -20.35 2.82 -10.18
CA VAL A 106 -18.97 2.82 -9.71
C VAL A 106 -18.88 3.09 -8.21
N VAL A 107 -18.06 2.30 -7.52
CA VAL A 107 -17.66 2.55 -6.13
C VAL A 107 -16.35 3.33 -6.14
N LEU A 108 -16.26 4.40 -5.34
CA LEU A 108 -15.03 5.14 -5.10
C LEU A 108 -14.57 4.89 -3.66
N ALA A 109 -13.33 4.44 -3.50
CA ALA A 109 -12.67 4.36 -2.20
C ALA A 109 -11.85 5.65 -1.98
N VAL A 110 -12.27 6.49 -1.03
CA VAL A 110 -11.61 7.77 -0.73
C VAL A 110 -10.99 7.68 0.66
N GLY A 111 -9.68 7.45 0.75
CA GLY A 111 -9.01 7.25 2.04
C GLY A 111 -7.68 6.52 1.94
N GLY A 112 -7.20 6.03 3.08
CA GLY A 112 -6.02 5.17 3.18
C GLY A 112 -6.28 3.73 2.76
N GLY A 113 -5.31 2.83 2.98
CA GLY A 113 -5.37 1.42 2.59
C GLY A 113 -6.57 0.66 3.18
N VAL A 114 -6.95 0.96 4.42
CA VAL A 114 -8.13 0.37 5.07
C VAL A 114 -9.40 0.64 4.25
N MET A 115 -9.56 1.87 3.81
CA MET A 115 -10.73 2.26 3.01
C MET A 115 -10.69 1.67 1.61
N GLY A 116 -9.49 1.64 0.99
CA GLY A 116 -9.26 0.98 -0.29
C GLY A 116 -9.65 -0.49 -0.26
N ASP A 117 -9.24 -1.20 0.78
CA ASP A 117 -9.54 -2.62 0.97
C ASP A 117 -11.02 -2.87 1.23
N ALA A 118 -11.64 -2.15 2.18
CA ALA A 118 -13.04 -2.35 2.54
C ALA A 118 -14.00 -2.01 1.38
N ALA A 119 -13.81 -0.85 0.74
CA ALA A 119 -14.64 -0.44 -0.39
C ALA A 119 -14.40 -1.30 -1.62
N GLY A 120 -13.12 -1.66 -1.89
CA GLY A 120 -12.75 -2.55 -2.99
C GLY A 120 -13.29 -3.96 -2.80
N PHE A 121 -13.25 -4.53 -1.57
CA PHE A 121 -13.85 -5.83 -1.29
C PHE A 121 -15.38 -5.79 -1.44
N ALA A 122 -16.03 -4.72 -0.97
CA ALA A 122 -17.46 -4.53 -1.18
C ALA A 122 -17.78 -4.46 -2.68
N ALA A 123 -16.99 -3.72 -3.48
CA ALA A 123 -17.15 -3.64 -4.92
C ALA A 123 -16.93 -5.00 -5.62
N ALA A 124 -15.93 -5.77 -5.19
CA ALA A 124 -15.63 -7.09 -5.75
C ALA A 124 -16.78 -8.09 -5.60
N THR A 125 -17.51 -7.98 -4.52
CA THR A 125 -18.51 -8.99 -4.12
C THR A 125 -19.96 -8.56 -4.35
N TYR A 126 -20.26 -7.25 -4.24
CA TYR A 126 -21.59 -6.72 -4.54
C TYR A 126 -21.94 -6.97 -6.02
N ARG A 127 -23.12 -7.54 -6.29
CA ARG A 127 -23.57 -7.95 -7.64
C ARG A 127 -22.56 -8.80 -8.44
N ARG A 128 -21.65 -9.51 -7.77
CA ARG A 128 -20.54 -10.30 -8.35
C ARG A 128 -19.49 -9.43 -9.07
N GLY A 129 -19.29 -8.23 -8.60
CA GLY A 129 -18.31 -7.26 -9.11
C GLY A 129 -18.98 -6.04 -9.74
N VAL A 130 -18.67 -4.87 -9.17
CA VAL A 130 -18.97 -3.55 -9.74
C VAL A 130 -17.65 -2.81 -9.96
N PRO A 131 -17.55 -1.91 -10.95
CA PRO A 131 -16.35 -1.09 -11.14
C PRO A 131 -15.99 -0.31 -9.88
N PHE A 132 -14.68 -0.13 -9.61
CA PHE A 132 -14.27 0.76 -8.55
C PHE A 132 -13.06 1.62 -8.92
N ILE A 133 -12.92 2.75 -8.23
CA ILE A 133 -11.83 3.70 -8.34
C ILE A 133 -11.15 3.80 -6.97
N GLN A 134 -9.82 3.83 -6.96
CA GLN A 134 -9.02 4.17 -5.79
C GLN A 134 -8.66 5.65 -5.81
N VAL A 135 -8.99 6.36 -4.74
CA VAL A 135 -8.56 7.74 -4.46
C VAL A 135 -7.77 7.71 -3.14
N PRO A 136 -6.51 7.23 -3.19
CA PRO A 136 -5.68 7.10 -2.00
C PRO A 136 -5.31 8.46 -1.43
N THR A 137 -5.39 8.60 -0.11
CA THR A 137 -5.12 9.85 0.61
C THR A 137 -4.01 9.73 1.66
N THR A 138 -3.39 8.56 1.78
CA THR A 138 -2.19 8.32 2.58
C THR A 138 -1.03 7.94 1.68
N LEU A 139 0.19 8.29 2.04
CA LEU A 139 1.36 7.98 1.22
C LEU A 139 1.53 6.47 1.01
N ALA A 140 1.39 5.65 2.07
CA ALA A 140 1.44 4.19 1.97
C ALA A 140 0.39 3.63 0.98
N SER A 141 -0.81 4.21 0.96
CA SER A 141 -1.83 3.80 0.00
C SER A 141 -1.47 4.23 -1.43
N MET A 142 -0.91 5.43 -1.63
CA MET A 142 -0.52 5.93 -2.94
C MET A 142 0.56 5.06 -3.59
N VAL A 143 1.61 4.72 -2.83
CA VAL A 143 2.77 3.98 -3.38
C VAL A 143 2.59 2.47 -3.36
N ASP A 144 1.66 1.95 -2.52
CA ASP A 144 1.51 0.51 -2.32
C ASP A 144 0.05 0.04 -2.39
N ALA A 145 -0.77 0.25 -1.36
CA ALA A 145 -2.01 -0.49 -1.14
C ALA A 145 -3.07 -0.30 -2.25
N SER A 146 -3.12 0.84 -2.94
CA SER A 146 -4.11 1.10 -4.01
C SER A 146 -3.85 0.36 -5.32
N LEU A 147 -2.68 -0.27 -5.47
CA LEU A 147 -2.23 -0.89 -6.71
C LEU A 147 -2.25 -2.43 -6.61
N GLY A 148 -2.67 -3.09 -7.71
CA GLY A 148 -2.59 -4.55 -7.83
C GLY A 148 -3.80 -5.31 -7.29
N GLY A 149 -4.90 -4.61 -7.01
CA GLY A 149 -6.24 -5.20 -6.83
C GLY A 149 -6.43 -6.11 -5.63
N LYS A 150 -5.47 -6.20 -4.70
CA LYS A 150 -5.66 -6.93 -3.44
C LYS A 150 -6.62 -6.14 -2.56
N VAL A 151 -7.79 -6.68 -2.32
CA VAL A 151 -8.82 -6.09 -1.44
C VAL A 151 -9.27 -7.14 -0.43
N ALA A 152 -9.35 -6.77 0.84
CA ALA A 152 -9.60 -7.76 1.89
C ALA A 152 -10.24 -7.14 3.14
N VAL A 153 -10.71 -8.02 4.02
CA VAL A 153 -11.18 -7.70 5.36
C VAL A 153 -10.58 -8.64 6.39
N ASN A 154 -10.58 -8.19 7.63
CA ASN A 154 -10.04 -8.93 8.76
C ASN A 154 -11.11 -9.86 9.37
N LEU A 155 -10.61 -10.94 9.93
CA LEU A 155 -11.37 -11.83 10.84
C LEU A 155 -10.75 -11.76 12.23
N PRO A 156 -11.43 -12.25 13.27
CA PRO A 156 -10.82 -12.42 14.60
C PRO A 156 -9.54 -13.27 14.58
N GLU A 157 -9.46 -14.21 13.62
CA GLU A 157 -8.35 -15.15 13.45
C GLU A 157 -7.12 -14.52 12.78
N GLY A 158 -7.26 -13.36 12.10
CA GLY A 158 -6.13 -12.68 11.45
C GLY A 158 -6.53 -11.63 10.43
N LYS A 159 -5.54 -10.80 10.07
CA LYS A 159 -5.69 -9.76 9.05
C LYS A 159 -5.77 -10.36 7.65
N ASN A 160 -6.57 -9.72 6.78
CA ASN A 160 -6.64 -9.96 5.32
C ASN A 160 -6.98 -11.40 4.91
N LEU A 161 -7.59 -12.20 5.78
CA LEU A 161 -7.90 -13.60 5.49
C LEU A 161 -9.06 -13.81 4.51
N VAL A 162 -9.93 -12.81 4.38
CA VAL A 162 -11.06 -12.84 3.43
C VAL A 162 -10.89 -11.71 2.44
N GLY A 163 -10.72 -12.04 1.17
CA GLY A 163 -10.45 -11.03 0.15
C GLY A 163 -10.67 -11.51 -1.27
N ALA A 164 -10.35 -10.64 -2.21
CA ALA A 164 -10.42 -10.90 -3.63
C ALA A 164 -9.29 -10.16 -4.37
N PHE A 165 -8.97 -10.62 -5.57
CA PHE A 165 -8.28 -9.81 -6.56
C PHE A 165 -9.31 -9.08 -7.42
N HIS A 166 -9.47 -7.79 -7.21
CA HIS A 166 -10.40 -6.94 -7.95
C HIS A 166 -9.70 -5.67 -8.38
N GLN A 167 -9.37 -5.58 -9.66
CA GLN A 167 -8.57 -4.47 -10.17
C GLN A 167 -9.40 -3.17 -10.25
N PRO A 168 -8.88 -2.03 -9.78
CA PRO A 168 -9.53 -0.75 -9.97
C PRO A 168 -9.57 -0.38 -11.46
N LYS A 169 -10.51 0.46 -11.84
CA LYS A 169 -10.57 1.03 -13.21
C LYS A 169 -9.72 2.30 -13.33
N LEU A 170 -9.35 2.87 -12.20
CA LEU A 170 -8.51 4.06 -12.11
C LEU A 170 -7.93 4.13 -10.70
N VAL A 171 -6.67 4.51 -10.58
CA VAL A 171 -6.05 5.00 -9.34
C VAL A 171 -5.67 6.46 -9.55
N LEU A 172 -6.16 7.35 -8.69
CA LEU A 172 -5.89 8.78 -8.78
C LEU A 172 -5.34 9.28 -7.45
N SER A 173 -4.04 9.53 -7.41
CA SER A 173 -3.29 9.99 -6.25
C SER A 173 -3.07 11.50 -6.36
N ASP A 174 -3.85 12.27 -5.61
CA ASP A 174 -3.67 13.71 -5.49
C ASP A 174 -2.76 14.02 -4.30
N ILE A 175 -1.54 14.48 -4.59
CA ILE A 175 -0.51 14.77 -3.58
C ILE A 175 -0.96 15.82 -2.56
N ASP A 176 -1.86 16.73 -2.94
CA ASP A 176 -2.36 17.76 -2.04
C ASP A 176 -3.15 17.17 -0.85
N THR A 177 -3.66 15.94 -0.97
CA THR A 177 -4.31 15.24 0.16
C THR A 177 -3.34 14.92 1.29
N LEU A 178 -2.05 14.78 1.00
CA LEU A 178 -1.01 14.48 1.99
C LEU A 178 -0.72 15.67 2.93
N LYS A 179 -1.14 16.89 2.58
CA LYS A 179 -0.98 18.08 3.44
C LYS A 179 -1.66 17.95 4.82
N THR A 180 -2.64 17.09 4.93
CA THR A 180 -3.37 16.82 6.17
C THR A 180 -2.99 15.51 6.83
N LEU A 181 -2.06 14.75 6.22
CA LEU A 181 -1.60 13.48 6.76
C LEU A 181 -0.68 13.72 7.96
N PRO A 182 -0.89 13.07 9.11
CA PRO A 182 0.01 13.18 10.26
C PRO A 182 1.44 12.74 9.92
N ASP A 183 2.44 13.39 10.53
CA ASP A 183 3.86 13.12 10.26
C ASP A 183 4.23 11.64 10.43
N ARG A 184 3.68 10.97 11.45
CA ARG A 184 3.91 9.53 11.70
C ARG A 184 3.39 8.66 10.54
N GLU A 185 2.23 8.99 9.99
CA GLU A 185 1.65 8.29 8.83
C GLU A 185 2.43 8.60 7.54
N MET A 186 2.93 9.83 7.40
CA MET A 186 3.81 10.21 6.31
C MET A 186 5.11 9.40 6.35
N ALA A 187 5.78 9.33 7.52
CA ALA A 187 6.97 8.53 7.72
C ALA A 187 6.71 7.04 7.38
N ALA A 188 5.62 6.48 7.91
CA ALA A 188 5.23 5.09 7.60
C ALA A 188 5.04 4.84 6.09
N GLY A 189 4.49 5.82 5.36
CA GLY A 189 4.36 5.74 3.90
C GLY A 189 5.71 5.73 3.16
N TRP A 190 6.68 6.50 3.65
CA TRP A 190 8.02 6.51 3.06
C TRP A 190 8.73 5.16 3.18
N ALA A 191 8.44 4.34 4.20
CA ALA A 191 9.03 3.01 4.32
C ALA A 191 8.84 2.15 3.07
N GLU A 192 7.62 2.19 2.48
CA GLU A 192 7.29 1.44 1.26
C GLU A 192 8.03 1.98 0.03
N ALA A 193 8.14 3.29 -0.11
CA ALA A 193 8.87 3.90 -1.22
C ALA A 193 10.40 3.68 -1.11
N ILE A 194 10.97 3.76 0.10
CA ILE A 194 12.38 3.42 0.37
C ILE A 194 12.62 1.94 0.08
N LYS A 195 11.70 1.04 0.44
CA LYS A 195 11.76 -0.38 0.09
C LYS A 195 11.91 -0.58 -1.42
N HIS A 196 11.12 0.14 -2.24
CA HIS A 196 11.26 0.06 -3.71
C HIS A 196 12.67 0.43 -4.17
N GLY A 197 13.27 1.47 -3.56
CA GLY A 197 14.66 1.85 -3.82
C GLY A 197 15.65 0.74 -3.45
N LEU A 198 15.47 0.13 -2.29
CA LEU A 198 16.36 -0.93 -1.80
C LEU A 198 16.33 -2.19 -2.67
N ILE A 199 15.14 -2.59 -3.14
CA ILE A 199 14.96 -3.90 -3.81
C ILE A 199 15.10 -3.84 -5.33
N LEU A 200 14.79 -2.71 -5.99
CA LEU A 200 14.65 -2.63 -7.44
C LEU A 200 15.29 -1.38 -8.09
N ASP A 201 15.49 -0.29 -7.33
CA ASP A 201 15.86 0.99 -7.93
C ASP A 201 16.91 1.75 -7.09
N PRO A 202 18.22 1.50 -7.32
CA PRO A 202 19.29 2.13 -6.54
C PRO A 202 19.37 3.65 -6.70
N ASP A 203 18.88 4.21 -7.81
CA ASP A 203 18.87 5.67 -8.02
C ASP A 203 17.75 6.32 -7.20
N LEU A 204 16.60 5.63 -7.05
CA LEU A 204 15.56 6.05 -6.14
C LEU A 204 16.06 6.04 -4.69
N LEU A 205 16.80 5.00 -4.28
CA LEU A 205 17.43 4.95 -2.96
C LEU A 205 18.39 6.15 -2.77
N SER A 206 19.25 6.43 -3.76
CA SER A 206 20.16 7.58 -3.71
C SER A 206 19.41 8.91 -3.58
N THR A 207 18.24 9.05 -4.21
CA THR A 207 17.39 10.23 -4.05
C THR A 207 16.90 10.37 -2.60
N PHE A 208 16.47 9.27 -1.96
CA PHE A 208 16.11 9.30 -0.53
C PHE A 208 17.30 9.66 0.37
N GLU A 209 18.52 9.21 0.04
CA GLU A 209 19.72 9.51 0.80
C GLU A 209 20.14 10.99 0.71
N THR A 210 20.01 11.61 -0.46
CA THR A 210 20.57 12.95 -0.73
C THR A 210 19.56 14.08 -0.61
N GLU A 211 18.27 13.82 -0.87
CA GLU A 211 17.25 14.84 -1.03
C GLU A 211 16.19 14.84 0.09
N ALA A 212 16.50 14.24 1.26
CA ALA A 212 15.53 14.08 2.33
C ALA A 212 14.90 15.40 2.81
N ASP A 213 15.68 16.49 2.84
CA ASP A 213 15.19 17.81 3.25
C ASP A 213 14.14 18.35 2.27
N ARG A 214 14.31 18.09 0.97
CA ARG A 214 13.31 18.44 -0.05
C ARG A 214 12.08 17.54 0.04
N LEU A 215 12.27 16.24 0.27
CA LEU A 215 11.18 15.28 0.41
C LEU A 215 10.37 15.46 1.72
N SER A 216 10.93 16.13 2.73
CA SER A 216 10.19 16.55 3.91
C SER A 216 9.23 17.72 3.65
N ASN A 217 9.45 18.48 2.57
CA ASN A 217 8.58 19.56 2.13
C ASN A 217 7.58 19.05 1.09
N ILE A 218 6.35 18.79 1.52
CA ILE A 218 5.29 18.25 0.64
C ILE A 218 4.99 19.14 -0.58
N GLU A 219 5.34 20.41 -0.54
CA GLU A 219 5.15 21.35 -1.67
C GLU A 219 6.25 21.23 -2.74
N ASP A 220 7.37 20.54 -2.46
CA ASP A 220 8.44 20.34 -3.47
C ASP A 220 7.96 19.36 -4.56
N ASP A 221 8.22 19.69 -5.82
CA ASP A 221 7.82 18.86 -6.96
C ASP A 221 8.55 17.50 -6.98
N LEU A 222 9.71 17.41 -6.32
CA LEU A 222 10.43 16.16 -6.17
C LEU A 222 9.59 15.07 -5.46
N VAL A 223 8.69 15.47 -4.54
CA VAL A 223 7.75 14.56 -3.88
C VAL A 223 6.86 13.86 -4.90
N VAL A 224 6.34 14.63 -5.86
CA VAL A 224 5.51 14.08 -6.95
C VAL A 224 6.30 13.09 -7.78
N ASP A 225 7.54 13.43 -8.14
CA ASP A 225 8.40 12.59 -8.99
C ASP A 225 8.78 11.28 -8.30
N VAL A 226 9.13 11.33 -7.01
CA VAL A 226 9.47 10.14 -6.21
C VAL A 226 8.26 9.23 -6.04
N ILE A 227 7.07 9.78 -5.77
CA ILE A 227 5.84 8.99 -5.67
C ILE A 227 5.48 8.36 -7.02
N ARG A 228 5.58 9.10 -8.14
CA ARG A 228 5.38 8.54 -9.49
C ARG A 228 6.31 7.38 -9.77
N ARG A 229 7.60 7.54 -9.46
CA ARG A 229 8.61 6.51 -9.67
C ARG A 229 8.31 5.26 -8.83
N SER A 230 7.92 5.43 -7.57
CA SER A 230 7.51 4.34 -6.69
C SER A 230 6.26 3.61 -7.22
N VAL A 231 5.26 4.36 -7.70
CA VAL A 231 4.06 3.81 -8.35
C VAL A 231 4.41 3.03 -9.61
N ALA A 232 5.30 3.55 -10.45
CA ALA A 232 5.74 2.88 -11.68
C ALA A 232 6.43 1.54 -11.38
N ILE A 233 7.35 1.51 -10.40
CA ILE A 233 8.00 0.28 -9.95
C ILE A 233 6.97 -0.78 -9.55
N LYS A 234 6.01 -0.40 -8.70
CA LYS A 234 4.96 -1.35 -8.29
C LYS A 234 4.06 -1.77 -9.43
N ALA A 235 3.72 -0.87 -10.34
CA ALA A 235 2.92 -1.15 -11.52
C ALA A 235 3.58 -2.20 -12.42
N ASP A 236 4.88 -2.09 -12.65
CA ASP A 236 5.67 -3.05 -13.44
C ASP A 236 5.66 -4.42 -12.77
N VAL A 237 5.89 -4.47 -11.45
CA VAL A 237 5.86 -5.71 -10.67
C VAL A 237 4.48 -6.38 -10.72
N VAL A 238 3.40 -5.61 -10.55
CA VAL A 238 2.03 -6.12 -10.62
C VAL A 238 1.68 -6.61 -12.01
N SER A 239 2.06 -5.87 -13.05
CA SER A 239 1.81 -6.26 -14.44
C SER A 239 2.54 -7.55 -14.82
N ALA A 240 3.72 -7.80 -14.24
CA ALA A 240 4.50 -9.01 -14.45
C ALA A 240 3.96 -10.21 -13.67
N ASP A 241 3.31 -10.01 -12.51
CA ASP A 241 2.84 -11.07 -11.61
C ASP A 241 1.59 -10.63 -10.85
N GLU A 242 0.45 -10.58 -11.54
CA GLU A 242 -0.81 -10.05 -11.02
C GLU A 242 -1.28 -10.74 -9.73
N PHE A 243 -1.16 -12.07 -9.67
CA PHE A 243 -1.73 -12.88 -8.58
C PHE A 243 -0.71 -13.33 -7.53
N GLU A 244 0.55 -12.83 -7.63
CA GLU A 244 1.64 -13.24 -6.72
C GLU A 244 1.87 -14.75 -6.69
N THR A 245 1.82 -15.36 -7.87
CA THR A 245 2.08 -16.78 -8.08
C THR A 245 3.51 -17.07 -8.54
N GLY A 246 4.22 -16.04 -8.98
CA GLY A 246 5.60 -16.06 -9.45
C GLY A 246 6.62 -15.61 -8.39
N ASP A 247 7.79 -15.23 -8.88
CA ASP A 247 8.92 -14.75 -8.08
C ASP A 247 9.05 -13.22 -8.10
N THR A 248 8.24 -12.53 -8.90
CA THR A 248 8.40 -11.08 -9.12
C THR A 248 7.68 -10.28 -8.04
N ARG A 249 6.38 -10.51 -7.83
CA ARG A 249 5.59 -9.70 -6.89
C ARG A 249 5.97 -9.95 -5.43
N VAL A 250 6.43 -11.15 -5.11
CA VAL A 250 6.91 -11.49 -3.76
C VAL A 250 8.09 -10.62 -3.33
N LEU A 251 8.89 -10.05 -4.25
CA LEU A 251 10.00 -9.16 -3.93
C LEU A 251 9.54 -7.93 -3.12
N LEU A 252 8.31 -7.47 -3.34
CA LEU A 252 7.72 -6.37 -2.56
C LEU A 252 7.56 -6.71 -1.07
N ASN A 253 7.69 -7.99 -0.68
CA ASN A 253 7.60 -8.43 0.71
C ASN A 253 8.95 -8.34 1.46
N TYR A 254 9.97 -7.63 0.94
CA TYR A 254 11.19 -7.36 1.69
C TYR A 254 10.90 -6.69 3.03
N GLY A 255 11.33 -7.31 4.12
CA GLY A 255 11.04 -6.87 5.49
C GLY A 255 9.66 -7.29 6.04
N HIS A 256 8.71 -7.68 5.19
CA HIS A 256 7.32 -7.95 5.62
C HIS A 256 7.18 -9.18 6.52
N THR A 257 7.95 -10.24 6.31
CA THR A 257 7.86 -11.46 7.14
C THR A 257 8.11 -11.15 8.61
N ILE A 258 9.14 -10.36 8.93
CA ILE A 258 9.42 -9.93 10.30
C ILE A 258 8.46 -8.79 10.70
N GLY A 259 8.15 -7.86 9.80
CA GLY A 259 7.22 -6.76 10.05
C GLY A 259 5.83 -7.25 10.48
N HIS A 260 5.22 -8.16 9.74
CA HIS A 260 3.93 -8.77 10.10
C HIS A 260 4.00 -9.56 11.41
N ALA A 261 5.12 -10.24 11.69
CA ALA A 261 5.31 -10.90 12.97
C ALA A 261 5.33 -9.90 14.14
N LEU A 262 5.99 -8.75 13.97
CA LEU A 262 5.99 -7.67 14.97
C LEU A 262 4.58 -7.08 15.16
N GLU A 263 3.85 -6.80 14.08
CA GLU A 263 2.45 -6.34 14.17
C GLU A 263 1.57 -7.34 14.93
N SER A 264 1.72 -8.63 14.66
CA SER A 264 0.93 -9.70 15.27
C SER A 264 1.24 -9.84 16.78
N VAL A 265 2.52 -9.79 17.17
CA VAL A 265 2.96 -9.96 18.58
C VAL A 265 2.64 -8.70 19.39
N SER A 266 2.65 -7.51 18.80
CA SER A 266 2.30 -6.25 19.45
C SER A 266 0.79 -5.96 19.53
N GLU A 267 -0.05 -6.97 19.31
CA GLU A 267 -1.53 -6.87 19.35
C GLU A 267 -2.12 -5.79 18.42
N TYR A 268 -1.50 -5.57 17.25
CA TYR A 268 -1.96 -4.66 16.21
C TYR A 268 -2.34 -3.25 16.71
N GLY A 269 -1.37 -2.39 16.91
CA GLY A 269 -1.63 -0.98 17.29
C GLY A 269 -0.42 -0.24 17.81
N GLN A 270 0.62 -0.94 18.25
CA GLN A 270 1.85 -0.31 18.70
C GLN A 270 2.62 0.30 17.53
N PHE A 271 2.73 -0.43 16.41
CA PHE A 271 3.40 0.01 15.18
C PHE A 271 2.39 0.27 14.07
N LEU A 272 2.60 1.33 13.30
CA LEU A 272 2.02 1.45 11.97
C LEU A 272 2.67 0.43 11.04
N HIS A 273 1.98 0.04 9.96
CA HIS A 273 2.49 -0.96 9.02
C HIS A 273 3.91 -0.62 8.51
N GLY A 274 4.12 0.60 8.00
CA GLY A 274 5.43 1.02 7.50
C GLY A 274 6.52 1.07 8.59
N GLU A 275 6.17 1.33 9.85
CA GLU A 275 7.11 1.23 10.97
C GLU A 275 7.55 -0.22 11.21
N ALA A 276 6.60 -1.15 11.22
CA ALA A 276 6.88 -2.58 11.35
C ALA A 276 7.71 -3.10 10.17
N VAL A 277 7.38 -2.67 8.95
CA VAL A 277 8.15 -3.01 7.73
C VAL A 277 9.56 -2.44 7.80
N SER A 278 9.76 -1.20 8.29
CA SER A 278 11.08 -0.59 8.48
C SER A 278 11.96 -1.45 9.41
N ILE A 279 11.44 -1.83 10.59
CA ILE A 279 12.15 -2.71 11.52
C ILE A 279 12.40 -4.07 10.85
N GLY A 280 11.42 -4.61 10.17
CA GLY A 280 11.53 -5.88 9.45
C GLY A 280 12.58 -5.85 8.33
N MET A 281 12.72 -4.73 7.61
CA MET A 281 13.79 -4.55 6.62
C MET A 281 15.18 -4.58 7.27
N MET A 282 15.35 -4.02 8.49
CA MET A 282 16.61 -4.15 9.23
C MET A 282 16.92 -5.61 9.60
N GLY A 283 15.91 -6.38 9.99
CA GLY A 283 16.07 -7.82 10.24
C GLY A 283 16.43 -8.59 8.96
N ALA A 284 15.73 -8.31 7.86
CA ALA A 284 16.02 -8.92 6.56
C ALA A 284 17.44 -8.60 6.07
N ALA A 285 17.91 -7.36 6.25
CA ALA A 285 19.27 -6.97 5.89
C ALA A 285 20.32 -7.75 6.71
N ARG A 286 20.09 -7.97 8.01
CA ARG A 286 20.99 -8.79 8.86
C ARG A 286 21.01 -10.26 8.42
N ILE A 287 19.84 -10.82 8.06
CA ILE A 287 19.77 -12.15 7.46
C ILE A 287 20.62 -12.19 6.18
N CYS A 288 20.50 -11.21 5.30
CA CYS A 288 21.28 -11.16 4.08
C CYS A 288 22.79 -11.11 4.33
N ARG A 289 23.23 -10.31 5.33
CA ARG A 289 24.63 -10.24 5.74
C ARG A 289 25.14 -11.57 6.27
N ASP A 290 24.38 -12.22 7.17
CA ASP A 290 24.79 -13.48 7.79
C ASP A 290 24.81 -14.65 6.79
N LEU A 291 24.06 -14.52 5.67
CA LEU A 291 24.15 -15.38 4.50
C LEU A 291 25.30 -15.02 3.54
N GLY A 292 26.04 -13.94 3.80
CA GLY A 292 27.15 -13.48 2.96
C GLY A 292 26.72 -12.82 1.65
N LEU A 293 25.47 -12.34 1.55
CA LEU A 293 24.91 -11.72 0.33
C LEU A 293 25.18 -10.21 0.23
N ILE A 294 25.28 -9.53 1.38
CA ILE A 294 25.57 -8.10 1.47
C ILE A 294 26.60 -7.80 2.56
N THR A 295 27.14 -6.60 2.57
CA THR A 295 28.08 -6.12 3.57
C THR A 295 27.39 -5.30 4.67
N ASP A 296 28.08 -5.08 5.79
CA ASP A 296 27.61 -4.19 6.87
C ASP A 296 27.40 -2.75 6.39
N GLU A 297 28.20 -2.29 5.39
CA GLU A 297 28.03 -0.96 4.77
C GLU A 297 26.62 -0.77 4.19
N LEU A 298 26.05 -1.77 3.52
CA LEU A 298 24.70 -1.65 2.98
C LEU A 298 23.64 -1.64 4.11
N ILE A 299 23.86 -2.37 5.20
CA ILE A 299 23.00 -2.31 6.39
C ILE A 299 23.02 -0.89 6.99
N ASP A 300 24.20 -0.31 7.13
CA ASP A 300 24.35 1.03 7.70
C ASP A 300 23.72 2.10 6.79
N ARG A 301 23.85 1.98 5.47
CA ARG A 301 23.15 2.83 4.51
C ARG A 301 21.64 2.70 4.67
N GLN A 302 21.10 1.47 4.72
CA GLN A 302 19.68 1.23 4.92
C GLN A 302 19.19 1.83 6.23
N ARG A 303 19.92 1.64 7.34
CA ARG A 303 19.60 2.23 8.64
C ARG A 303 19.57 3.75 8.56
N ALA A 304 20.60 4.36 8.01
CA ALA A 304 20.73 5.81 7.93
C ALA A 304 19.57 6.44 7.14
N VAL A 305 19.15 5.85 6.03
CA VAL A 305 18.02 6.37 5.26
C VAL A 305 16.70 6.20 6.03
N LEU A 306 16.44 5.06 6.66
CA LEU A 306 15.22 4.85 7.44
C LEU A 306 15.11 5.85 8.61
N GLU A 307 16.17 6.02 9.39
CA GLU A 307 16.24 6.95 10.51
C GLU A 307 16.05 8.42 10.05
N ARG A 308 16.57 8.78 8.89
CA ARG A 308 16.40 10.13 8.31
C ARG A 308 14.94 10.45 8.01
N TYR A 309 14.10 9.45 7.75
CA TYR A 309 12.65 9.60 7.56
C TYR A 309 11.85 9.31 8.84
N ASN A 310 12.49 9.37 10.02
CA ASN A 310 11.87 9.12 11.32
C ASN A 310 11.23 7.72 11.44
N LEU A 311 11.78 6.74 10.75
CA LEU A 311 11.33 5.37 10.80
C LEU A 311 12.10 4.59 11.87
N PRO A 312 11.45 3.76 12.70
CA PRO A 312 12.12 2.95 13.67
C PRO A 312 12.95 1.83 13.00
N THR A 313 14.10 1.53 13.57
CA THR A 313 15.03 0.49 13.10
C THR A 313 15.19 -0.65 14.10
N SER A 314 14.43 -0.60 15.20
CA SER A 314 14.42 -1.62 16.28
C SER A 314 13.07 -1.64 16.99
N ALA A 315 12.80 -2.72 17.73
CA ALA A 315 11.58 -2.93 18.52
C ALA A 315 11.95 -3.40 19.95
N PRO A 316 12.56 -2.55 20.78
CA PRO A 316 13.06 -2.96 22.08
C PRO A 316 11.94 -3.50 22.98
N GLY A 317 12.28 -4.55 23.75
CA GLY A 317 11.36 -5.17 24.71
C GLY A 317 10.40 -6.21 24.14
N MET A 318 10.43 -6.49 22.82
CA MET A 318 9.66 -7.58 22.23
C MET A 318 10.33 -8.95 22.56
N ASP A 319 9.53 -9.99 22.70
CA ASP A 319 10.04 -11.35 22.92
C ASP A 319 10.53 -11.99 21.62
N VAL A 320 11.82 -12.34 21.56
CA VAL A 320 12.45 -12.97 20.38
C VAL A 320 11.74 -14.24 19.95
N GLY A 321 11.34 -15.07 20.92
CA GLY A 321 10.69 -16.35 20.66
C GLY A 321 9.31 -16.15 20.06
N ALA A 322 8.51 -15.23 20.60
CA ALA A 322 7.18 -14.91 20.10
C ALA A 322 7.25 -14.35 18.67
N VAL A 323 8.14 -13.38 18.40
CA VAL A 323 8.32 -12.82 17.04
C VAL A 323 8.78 -13.91 16.07
N PHE A 324 9.75 -14.76 16.45
CA PHE A 324 10.20 -15.86 15.60
C PHE A 324 9.07 -16.86 15.28
N GLU A 325 8.28 -17.27 16.28
CA GLU A 325 7.17 -18.19 16.02
C GLU A 325 6.08 -17.54 15.15
N ALA A 326 5.85 -16.23 15.30
CA ALA A 326 4.91 -15.51 14.44
C ALA A 326 5.36 -15.47 12.96
N THR A 327 6.68 -15.43 12.66
CA THR A 327 7.16 -15.52 11.26
C THR A 327 6.75 -16.84 10.59
N LYS A 328 6.55 -17.89 11.36
CA LYS A 328 6.16 -19.21 10.83
C LYS A 328 4.70 -19.27 10.37
N SER A 329 3.88 -18.28 10.70
CA SER A 329 2.51 -18.21 10.17
C SER A 329 2.50 -18.09 8.64
N ASP A 330 3.48 -17.40 8.04
CA ASP A 330 3.70 -17.31 6.60
C ASP A 330 4.00 -18.69 5.97
N LYS A 331 4.67 -19.58 6.71
CA LYS A 331 5.00 -20.95 6.29
C LYS A 331 3.76 -21.81 6.00
N LYS A 332 2.68 -21.61 6.77
CA LYS A 332 1.43 -22.35 6.61
C LYS A 332 0.68 -21.94 5.34
N SER A 333 0.87 -20.71 4.89
CA SER A 333 0.22 -20.16 3.70
C SER A 333 0.91 -20.57 2.39
N ALA A 334 2.22 -20.88 2.43
CA ALA A 334 3.06 -21.13 1.24
C ALA A 334 3.52 -22.57 1.05
N GLY A 335 2.81 -23.56 1.60
CA GLY A 335 3.10 -24.99 1.33
C GLY A 335 4.33 -25.55 2.04
N GLY A 336 4.81 -24.93 3.13
CA GLY A 336 5.74 -25.57 4.07
C GLY A 336 7.11 -24.91 4.27
N ALA A 337 7.52 -23.91 3.49
CA ALA A 337 8.74 -23.14 3.72
C ALA A 337 8.43 -21.63 3.66
N ILE A 338 9.08 -20.82 4.52
CA ILE A 338 8.99 -19.37 4.45
C ILE A 338 9.80 -18.91 3.24
N ARG A 339 9.21 -18.05 2.43
CA ARG A 339 9.85 -17.43 1.27
C ARG A 339 10.42 -16.08 1.65
N TRP A 340 11.68 -16.04 2.01
CA TRP A 340 12.38 -14.83 2.39
C TRP A 340 12.77 -14.02 1.16
N VAL A 341 12.50 -12.73 1.19
CA VAL A 341 13.10 -11.80 0.23
C VAL A 341 14.44 -11.33 0.78
N VAL A 342 15.48 -11.47 -0.02
CA VAL A 342 16.87 -11.13 0.34
C VAL A 342 17.44 -10.11 -0.64
N LEU A 343 18.32 -9.23 -0.16
CA LEU A 343 19.13 -8.36 -1.00
C LEU A 343 20.42 -9.08 -1.41
N GLU A 344 20.83 -8.89 -2.66
CA GLU A 344 22.13 -9.29 -3.20
C GLU A 344 22.99 -8.06 -3.53
N GLY A 345 22.52 -6.88 -3.16
CA GLY A 345 23.11 -5.57 -3.38
C GLY A 345 22.02 -4.49 -3.42
N SER A 346 22.42 -3.21 -3.52
CA SER A 346 21.49 -2.10 -3.69
C SER A 346 20.73 -2.26 -5.02
N GLY A 347 19.39 -2.24 -4.96
CA GLY A 347 18.51 -2.40 -6.12
C GLY A 347 18.48 -3.82 -6.71
N LYS A 348 19.05 -4.81 -6.00
CA LYS A 348 19.06 -6.19 -6.45
C LYS A 348 18.55 -7.11 -5.35
N SER A 349 17.44 -7.79 -5.60
CA SER A 349 16.77 -8.68 -4.68
C SER A 349 16.40 -10.01 -5.32
N SER A 350 16.27 -11.04 -4.49
CA SER A 350 15.82 -12.38 -4.89
C SER A 350 15.03 -13.04 -3.75
N THR A 351 14.61 -14.27 -3.94
CA THR A 351 13.90 -15.05 -2.92
C THR A 351 14.69 -16.25 -2.48
N ARG A 352 14.60 -16.61 -1.19
CA ARG A 352 15.18 -17.82 -0.61
C ARG A 352 14.21 -18.53 0.32
N ASN A 353 14.22 -19.84 0.29
CA ASN A 353 13.42 -20.70 1.18
C ASN A 353 14.31 -21.60 2.09
N ASP A 354 15.62 -21.42 2.04
CA ASP A 354 16.63 -22.19 2.74
C ASP A 354 17.36 -21.38 3.83
N VAL A 355 16.72 -20.33 4.36
CA VAL A 355 17.30 -19.49 5.42
C VAL A 355 17.27 -20.25 6.76
N PRO A 356 18.42 -20.47 7.42
CA PRO A 356 18.49 -21.19 8.69
C PRO A 356 17.77 -20.46 9.84
N ASP A 357 17.07 -21.22 10.68
CA ASP A 357 16.28 -20.67 11.81
C ASP A 357 17.15 -19.92 12.83
N ASP A 358 18.42 -20.31 13.02
CA ASP A 358 19.36 -19.65 13.92
C ASP A 358 19.77 -18.26 13.40
N ILE A 359 19.95 -18.09 12.09
CA ILE A 359 20.19 -16.78 11.46
C ILE A 359 18.97 -15.88 11.67
N VAL A 360 17.75 -16.40 11.44
CA VAL A 360 16.52 -15.63 11.65
C VAL A 360 16.40 -15.20 13.13
N ARG A 361 16.62 -16.12 14.07
CA ARG A 361 16.58 -15.79 15.51
C ARG A 361 17.62 -14.74 15.90
N SER A 362 18.85 -14.87 15.39
CA SER A 362 19.91 -13.88 15.62
C SER A 362 19.52 -12.50 15.10
N ALA A 363 18.99 -12.44 13.89
CA ALA A 363 18.50 -11.18 13.31
C ALA A 363 17.39 -10.55 14.16
N ILE A 364 16.38 -11.32 14.56
CA ILE A 364 15.29 -10.83 15.44
C ILE A 364 15.85 -10.36 16.79
N ALA A 365 16.74 -11.15 17.44
CA ALA A 365 17.32 -10.78 18.72
C ALA A 365 18.01 -9.41 18.65
N SER A 366 18.69 -9.11 17.57
CA SER A 366 19.37 -7.83 17.36
C SER A 366 18.42 -6.63 17.10
N LEU A 367 17.13 -6.87 16.87
CA LEU A 367 16.11 -5.82 16.71
C LEU A 367 15.45 -5.45 18.04
N VAL A 368 15.37 -6.40 18.98
CA VAL A 368 14.55 -6.28 20.20
C VAL A 368 15.36 -6.11 21.49
N GLY A 369 16.69 -6.25 21.38
CA GLY A 369 17.66 -6.15 22.49
C GLY A 369 18.13 -4.75 22.83
#